data_c4b65a6ab3b94a00a4f9590bf646f3b8
#
_entry.id   c4b65a6ab3b94a00a4f9590bf646f3b8
#
_cell.length_a   1.000
_cell.length_b   1.000
_cell.length_c   1.000
_cell.angle_alpha   90.00
_cell.angle_beta   90.00
_cell.angle_gamma   90.00
#
_symmetry.space_group_name_H-M   'P 1'
#
loop_
_entity.id
_entity.type
_entity.pdbx_description
1 polymer ?
#
loop_
_entity_poly.entity_id
_entity_poly.type
_entity_poly.pdbx_seq_one_letter_code
_entity_poly.pdbx_strand_id
1 'polypeptide(L)'
;NMAFRATVFDTAGLFGEDLGRVGRVPYGCEETELCIRVTRHHPTAGILFEPRSRVRHHVSPDRLRWNYLWRRTYAEGISKAAVSERTSRKASLSTEMSYATRILPRGFLRELLSAPRTRGRGLGGAFAIVSALVMTGIGYVVGHIAIRWRRSKQSRREQKGNPR
;
A
#
# COMPACT_ATOMS: atom_id res chain seq x y z
N ASN A 1 -11.82 -8.49 0.95
CA ASN A 1 -12.17 -9.87 1.24
C ASN A 1 -11.08 -10.78 0.71
N MET A 2 -10.44 -11.55 1.61
CA MET A 2 -9.30 -12.41 1.29
C MET A 2 -9.40 -13.68 2.16
N ALA A 3 -9.01 -14.82 1.63
CA ALA A 3 -8.95 -16.09 2.34
C ALA A 3 -7.64 -16.81 2.01
N PHE A 4 -7.05 -17.47 3.00
CA PHE A 4 -5.86 -18.30 2.87
C PHE A 4 -6.14 -19.73 3.33
N ARG A 5 -5.46 -20.70 2.76
CA ARG A 5 -5.37 -22.03 3.36
C ARG A 5 -4.59 -21.95 4.67
N ALA A 6 -5.05 -22.60 5.73
CA ALA A 6 -4.37 -22.56 7.03
C ALA A 6 -2.88 -23.00 6.95
N THR A 7 -2.58 -24.00 6.14
CA THR A 7 -1.23 -24.50 5.91
C THR A 7 -0.24 -23.47 5.33
N VAL A 8 -0.75 -22.37 4.77
CA VAL A 8 0.10 -21.27 4.30
C VAL A 8 0.85 -20.62 5.46
N PHE A 9 0.20 -20.51 6.61
CA PHE A 9 0.78 -19.89 7.80
C PHE A 9 1.87 -20.74 8.46
N ASP A 10 1.85 -22.07 8.25
CA ASP A 10 2.89 -22.97 8.75
C ASP A 10 4.24 -22.74 8.05
N THR A 11 4.20 -22.31 6.79
CA THR A 11 5.39 -22.14 5.94
C THR A 11 5.77 -20.68 5.74
N ALA A 12 4.79 -19.82 5.50
CA ALA A 12 5.02 -18.39 5.25
C ALA A 12 4.96 -17.55 6.54
N GLY A 13 4.53 -18.12 7.67
CA GLY A 13 4.32 -17.39 8.93
C GLY A 13 3.08 -16.50 8.91
N LEU A 14 2.79 -15.88 10.03
CA LEU A 14 1.63 -14.99 10.24
C LEU A 14 1.83 -13.62 9.59
N PHE A 15 0.80 -12.77 9.68
CA PHE A 15 0.89 -11.36 9.31
C PHE A 15 1.98 -10.65 10.12
N GLY A 16 2.70 -9.74 9.48
CA GLY A 16 3.69 -8.91 10.18
C GLY A 16 3.00 -7.93 11.13
N GLU A 17 3.29 -8.03 12.44
CA GLU A 17 2.66 -7.21 13.49
C GLU A 17 3.00 -5.72 13.38
N ASP A 18 4.08 -5.38 12.71
CA ASP A 18 4.54 -4.02 12.46
C ASP A 18 4.06 -3.43 11.11
N LEU A 19 3.29 -4.20 10.36
CA LEU A 19 2.51 -3.78 9.20
C LEU A 19 1.02 -3.73 9.57
N GLY A 20 0.24 -2.99 8.79
CA GLY A 20 -1.18 -2.86 9.08
C GLY A 20 -1.50 -1.66 9.97
N ARG A 21 -2.70 -1.64 10.53
CA ARG A 21 -3.18 -0.51 11.32
C ARG A 21 -2.49 -0.44 12.68
N VAL A 22 -1.79 0.66 12.95
CA VAL A 22 -1.23 0.96 14.26
C VAL A 22 -1.99 2.15 14.86
N GLY A 23 -2.86 1.90 15.81
CA GLY A 23 -3.72 2.89 16.43
C GLY A 23 -4.62 3.62 15.41
N ARG A 24 -4.50 4.95 15.31
CA ARG A 24 -5.28 5.79 14.37
C ARG A 24 -4.60 5.97 13.00
N VAL A 25 -3.40 5.44 12.82
CA VAL A 25 -2.68 5.57 11.54
C VAL A 25 -3.14 4.45 10.60
N PRO A 26 -3.69 4.79 9.43
CA PRO A 26 -4.25 3.82 8.51
C PRO A 26 -3.16 3.17 7.64
N TYR A 27 -2.13 2.61 8.26
CA TYR A 27 -1.17 1.78 7.55
C TYR A 27 -1.87 0.55 6.95
N GLY A 28 -1.25 -0.06 5.98
CA GLY A 28 -1.78 -1.23 5.27
C GLY A 28 -0.65 -2.06 4.67
N CYS A 29 -0.97 -2.82 3.62
CA CYS A 29 -0.06 -3.68 2.88
C CYS A 29 0.37 -4.96 3.61
N GLU A 30 -0.22 -5.29 4.75
CA GLU A 30 0.01 -6.55 5.46
C GLU A 30 -0.37 -7.75 4.59
N GLU A 31 -1.49 -7.66 3.89
CA GLU A 31 -1.93 -8.72 2.97
C GLU A 31 -1.01 -8.82 1.74
N THR A 32 -0.56 -7.68 1.22
CA THR A 32 0.37 -7.64 0.08
C THR A 32 1.71 -8.27 0.45
N GLU A 33 2.24 -7.96 1.62
CA GLU A 33 3.48 -8.53 2.13
C GLU A 33 3.35 -10.05 2.27
N LEU A 34 2.27 -10.52 2.90
CA LEU A 34 2.01 -11.95 3.06
C LEU A 34 1.90 -12.65 1.70
N CYS A 35 1.17 -12.08 0.74
CA CYS A 35 1.07 -12.65 -0.61
C CYS A 35 2.43 -12.78 -1.30
N ILE A 36 3.29 -11.76 -1.17
CA ILE A 36 4.66 -11.81 -1.73
C ILE A 36 5.48 -12.91 -1.05
N ARG A 37 5.37 -13.03 0.27
CA ARG A 37 6.07 -14.05 1.05
C ARG A 37 5.59 -15.46 0.70
N VAL A 38 4.28 -15.66 0.57
CA VAL A 38 3.68 -16.92 0.12
C VAL A 38 4.18 -17.33 -1.26
N THR A 39 4.17 -16.42 -2.23
CA THR A 39 4.63 -16.74 -3.60
C THR A 39 6.13 -17.01 -3.68
N ARG A 40 6.91 -16.53 -2.72
CA ARG A 40 8.34 -16.88 -2.61
C ARG A 40 8.57 -18.28 -2.05
N HIS A 41 7.81 -18.65 -1.01
CA HIS A 41 7.91 -19.99 -0.41
C HIS A 41 7.27 -21.06 -1.30
N HIS A 42 6.25 -20.69 -2.05
CA HIS A 42 5.48 -21.57 -2.93
C HIS A 42 5.36 -20.95 -4.33
N PRO A 43 6.39 -21.06 -5.19
CA PRO A 43 6.38 -20.46 -6.53
C PRO A 43 5.25 -20.97 -7.44
N THR A 44 4.71 -22.15 -7.15
CA THR A 44 3.57 -22.75 -7.87
C THR A 44 2.22 -22.39 -7.26
N ALA A 45 2.18 -21.69 -6.12
CA ALA A 45 0.92 -21.27 -5.50
C ALA A 45 0.24 -20.18 -6.34
N GLY A 46 -1.04 -20.38 -6.63
CA GLY A 46 -1.87 -19.40 -7.33
C GLY A 46 -2.57 -18.47 -6.35
N ILE A 47 -2.56 -17.18 -6.67
CA ILE A 47 -3.48 -16.20 -6.07
C ILE A 47 -4.67 -16.08 -7.01
N LEU A 48 -5.84 -16.53 -6.56
CA LEU A 48 -7.04 -16.57 -7.38
C LEU A 48 -7.94 -15.38 -7.06
N PHE A 49 -8.43 -14.73 -8.10
CA PHE A 49 -9.51 -13.75 -7.98
C PHE A 49 -10.84 -14.44 -8.20
N GLU A 50 -11.72 -14.45 -7.17
CA GLU A 50 -13.06 -15.02 -7.25
C GLU A 50 -14.11 -13.92 -7.26
N PRO A 51 -14.69 -13.56 -8.42
CA PRO A 51 -15.62 -12.45 -8.55
C PRO A 51 -16.97 -12.69 -7.86
N ARG A 52 -17.30 -13.95 -7.53
CA ARG A 52 -18.53 -14.32 -6.80
C ARG A 52 -18.38 -14.09 -5.29
N SER A 53 -17.16 -13.99 -4.78
CA SER A 53 -16.88 -13.72 -3.36
C SER A 53 -17.09 -12.24 -3.05
N ARG A 54 -18.35 -11.86 -2.85
CA ARG A 54 -18.77 -10.47 -2.64
C ARG A 54 -19.10 -10.21 -1.18
N VAL A 55 -18.63 -9.08 -0.67
CA VAL A 55 -18.99 -8.57 0.66
C VAL A 55 -19.54 -7.15 0.55
N ARG A 56 -20.50 -6.81 1.41
CA ARG A 56 -20.94 -5.42 1.57
C ARG A 56 -19.99 -4.73 2.53
N HIS A 57 -19.29 -3.73 2.03
CA HIS A 57 -18.37 -2.94 2.85
C HIS A 57 -19.05 -1.65 3.29
N HIS A 58 -19.24 -1.48 4.59
CA HIS A 58 -19.75 -0.24 5.14
C HIS A 58 -18.63 0.81 5.19
N VAL A 59 -18.83 1.91 4.48
CA VAL A 59 -17.90 3.04 4.49
C VAL A 59 -18.54 4.19 5.25
N SER A 60 -17.95 4.59 6.38
CA SER A 60 -18.45 5.70 7.17
C SER A 60 -18.28 7.03 6.42
N PRO A 61 -19.17 8.04 6.62
CA PRO A 61 -19.08 9.34 5.95
C PRO A 61 -17.73 10.04 6.13
N ASP A 62 -17.05 9.84 7.24
CA ASP A 62 -15.74 10.41 7.50
C ASP A 62 -14.66 9.95 6.53
N ARG A 63 -14.83 8.76 5.95
CA ARG A 63 -13.92 8.22 4.93
C ARG A 63 -14.15 8.81 3.55
N LEU A 64 -15.21 9.56 3.33
CA LEU A 64 -15.54 10.24 2.09
C LEU A 64 -14.98 11.68 2.04
N ARG A 65 -14.23 12.10 3.06
CA ARG A 65 -13.63 13.44 3.15
C ARG A 65 -12.23 13.47 2.53
N TRP A 66 -11.85 14.60 1.94
CA TRP A 66 -10.52 14.85 1.36
C TRP A 66 -9.39 14.57 2.36
N ASN A 67 -9.54 15.03 3.61
CA ASN A 67 -8.55 14.78 4.66
C ASN A 67 -8.29 13.28 4.88
N TYR A 68 -9.36 12.46 4.84
CA TYR A 68 -9.21 11.02 4.95
C TYR A 68 -8.46 10.45 3.74
N LEU A 69 -8.81 10.87 2.52
CA LEU A 69 -8.14 10.44 1.28
C LEU A 69 -6.63 10.70 1.37
N TRP A 70 -6.23 11.92 1.70
CA TRP A 70 -4.82 12.30 1.76
C TRP A 70 -4.06 11.57 2.87
N ARG A 71 -4.63 11.46 4.07
CA ARG A 71 -4.02 10.69 5.17
C ARG A 71 -3.88 9.22 4.82
N ARG A 72 -4.89 8.63 4.17
CA ARG A 72 -4.87 7.21 3.78
C ARG A 72 -3.84 6.95 2.70
N THR A 73 -3.78 7.78 1.66
CA THR A 73 -2.83 7.61 0.56
C THR A 73 -1.39 7.90 0.98
N TYR A 74 -1.17 8.88 1.86
CA TYR A 74 0.14 9.11 2.47
C TYR A 74 0.61 7.91 3.30
N ALA A 75 -0.25 7.38 4.18
CA ALA A 75 0.06 6.19 4.98
C ALA A 75 0.30 4.95 4.10
N GLU A 76 -0.43 4.82 3.01
CA GLU A 76 -0.21 3.78 2.00
C GLU A 76 1.21 3.87 1.41
N GLY A 77 1.67 5.08 1.08
CA GLY A 77 3.04 5.30 0.61
C GLY A 77 4.09 4.83 1.62
N ILE A 78 3.93 5.16 2.90
CA ILE A 78 4.84 4.71 3.96
C ILE A 78 4.83 3.18 4.07
N SER A 79 3.65 2.56 4.03
CA SER A 79 3.51 1.10 4.08
C SER A 79 4.22 0.41 2.90
N LYS A 80 4.10 0.97 1.70
CA LYS A 80 4.79 0.49 0.50
C LYS A 80 6.32 0.59 0.62
N ALA A 81 6.84 1.65 1.23
CA ALA A 81 8.26 1.76 1.55
C ALA A 81 8.70 0.62 2.48
N ALA A 82 7.93 0.33 3.53
CA ALA A 82 8.23 -0.75 4.46
C ALA A 82 8.21 -2.13 3.79
N VAL A 83 7.22 -2.41 2.94
CA VAL A 83 7.14 -3.65 2.18
C VAL A 83 8.31 -3.77 1.19
N SER A 84 8.66 -2.70 0.48
CA SER A 84 9.75 -2.73 -0.50
C SER A 84 11.13 -2.98 0.13
N GLU A 85 11.32 -2.63 1.40
CA GLU A 85 12.53 -2.92 2.17
C GLU A 85 12.62 -4.38 2.65
N ARG A 86 11.48 -5.06 2.79
CA ARG A 86 11.41 -6.47 3.20
C ARG A 86 11.40 -7.43 2.03
N THR A 87 10.89 -6.96 0.91
CA THR A 87 10.77 -7.73 -0.33
C THR A 87 11.66 -7.12 -1.40
N SER A 88 11.85 -7.78 -2.56
CA SER A 88 12.53 -7.12 -3.65
C SER A 88 11.67 -5.98 -4.19
N ARG A 89 12.27 -4.83 -4.47
CA ARG A 89 11.63 -3.66 -5.10
C ARG A 89 10.81 -4.04 -6.33
N LYS A 90 11.33 -4.97 -7.13
CA LYS A 90 10.67 -5.46 -8.34
C LYS A 90 9.38 -6.20 -8.02
N ALA A 91 9.36 -7.03 -6.98
CA ALA A 91 8.18 -7.79 -6.59
C ALA A 91 7.09 -6.90 -5.96
N SER A 92 7.49 -5.88 -5.17
CA SER A 92 6.54 -5.02 -4.45
C SER A 92 5.91 -3.92 -5.32
N LEU A 93 6.59 -3.48 -6.38
CA LEU A 93 6.17 -2.31 -7.15
C LEU A 93 5.75 -2.62 -8.60
N SER A 94 5.98 -3.84 -9.11
CA SER A 94 5.71 -4.16 -10.53
C SER A 94 4.25 -3.99 -10.91
N THR A 95 3.34 -4.55 -10.12
CA THR A 95 1.89 -4.45 -10.35
C THR A 95 1.39 -3.03 -10.18
N GLU A 96 1.92 -2.32 -9.17
CA GLU A 96 1.55 -0.94 -8.88
C GLU A 96 2.04 0.04 -9.93
N MET A 97 3.24 -0.16 -10.46
CA MET A 97 3.76 0.64 -11.56
C MET A 97 2.89 0.48 -12.81
N SER A 98 2.47 -0.76 -13.13
CA SER A 98 1.53 -1.01 -14.22
C SER A 98 0.18 -0.32 -14.00
N TYR A 99 -0.32 -0.35 -12.77
CA TYR A 99 -1.54 0.36 -12.39
C TYR A 99 -1.38 1.88 -12.54
N ALA A 100 -0.31 2.44 -11.98
CA ALA A 100 -0.03 3.87 -12.01
C ALA A 100 0.18 4.42 -13.43
N THR A 101 0.78 3.61 -14.32
CA THR A 101 1.09 4.06 -15.69
C THR A 101 0.01 3.77 -16.72
N ARG A 102 -0.86 2.78 -16.48
CA ARG A 102 -1.88 2.37 -17.45
C ARG A 102 -3.29 2.70 -17.01
N ILE A 103 -3.64 2.46 -15.75
CA ILE A 103 -5.02 2.58 -15.25
C ILE A 103 -5.31 3.99 -14.76
N LEU A 104 -4.43 4.57 -13.94
CA LEU A 104 -4.65 5.92 -13.41
C LEU A 104 -4.74 7.01 -14.50
N PRO A 105 -3.90 7.05 -15.55
CA PRO A 105 -4.04 8.04 -16.61
C PRO A 105 -5.38 7.92 -17.38
N ARG A 106 -5.83 6.68 -17.61
CA ARG A 106 -7.15 6.45 -18.24
C ARG A 106 -8.29 6.90 -17.34
N GLY A 107 -8.20 6.62 -16.04
CA GLY A 107 -9.16 7.09 -15.04
C GLY A 107 -9.20 8.62 -14.97
N PHE A 108 -8.05 9.26 -14.89
CA PHE A 108 -7.91 10.71 -14.91
C PHE A 108 -8.53 11.34 -16.16
N LEU A 109 -8.20 10.82 -17.34
CA LEU A 109 -8.73 11.34 -18.60
C LEU A 109 -10.26 11.14 -18.68
N ARG A 110 -10.77 9.98 -18.27
CA ARG A 110 -12.21 9.72 -18.21
C ARG A 110 -12.92 10.71 -17.30
N GLU A 111 -12.41 10.97 -16.11
CA GLU A 111 -13.00 11.93 -15.17
C GLU A 111 -12.96 13.35 -15.75
N LEU A 112 -11.85 13.75 -16.36
CA LEU A 112 -11.69 15.06 -16.98
C LEU A 112 -12.70 15.26 -18.15
N LEU A 113 -12.83 14.27 -19.03
CA LEU A 113 -13.77 14.30 -20.14
C LEU A 113 -15.24 14.23 -19.70
N SER A 114 -15.52 13.68 -18.52
CA SER A 114 -16.86 13.63 -17.94
C SER A 114 -17.29 14.98 -17.31
N ALA A 115 -16.35 15.88 -17.05
CA ALA A 115 -16.61 17.12 -16.31
C ALA A 115 -17.77 17.96 -16.86
N PRO A 116 -17.92 18.17 -18.22
CA PRO A 116 -19.04 18.93 -18.76
C PRO A 116 -20.39 18.27 -18.48
N ARG A 117 -20.46 16.94 -18.57
CA ARG A 117 -21.69 16.16 -18.36
C ARG A 117 -22.06 16.01 -16.88
N THR A 118 -21.09 16.10 -15.98
CA THR A 118 -21.27 15.88 -14.54
C THR A 118 -21.29 17.16 -13.74
N ARG A 119 -21.54 18.32 -14.38
CA ARG A 119 -21.53 19.66 -13.73
C ARG A 119 -20.27 19.91 -12.91
N GLY A 120 -19.10 19.54 -13.45
CA GLY A 120 -17.81 19.74 -12.80
C GLY A 120 -17.38 18.65 -11.81
N ARG A 121 -18.23 17.68 -11.47
CA ARG A 121 -17.85 16.58 -10.54
C ARG A 121 -16.65 15.77 -11.04
N GLY A 122 -16.52 15.63 -12.37
CA GLY A 122 -15.35 14.96 -12.97
C GLY A 122 -14.02 15.65 -12.66
N LEU A 123 -14.00 16.99 -12.49
CA LEU A 123 -12.79 17.70 -12.06
C LEU A 123 -12.37 17.27 -10.64
N GLY A 124 -13.34 17.08 -9.74
CA GLY A 124 -13.09 16.55 -8.41
C GLY A 124 -12.50 15.13 -8.45
N GLY A 125 -13.03 14.26 -9.33
CA GLY A 125 -12.49 12.91 -9.55
C GLY A 125 -11.07 12.93 -10.10
N ALA A 126 -10.80 13.75 -11.10
CA ALA A 126 -9.46 13.94 -11.67
C ALA A 126 -8.47 14.47 -10.61
N PHE A 127 -8.85 15.47 -9.82
CA PHE A 127 -8.06 16.00 -8.72
C PHE A 127 -7.79 14.95 -7.62
N ALA A 128 -8.79 14.12 -7.30
CA ALA A 128 -8.62 13.02 -6.34
C ALA A 128 -7.54 12.04 -6.79
N ILE A 129 -7.54 11.64 -8.07
CA ILE A 129 -6.54 10.71 -8.61
C ILE A 129 -5.13 11.30 -8.50
N VAL A 130 -4.94 12.55 -8.94
CA VAL A 130 -3.62 13.21 -8.92
C VAL A 130 -3.14 13.42 -7.48
N SER A 131 -3.99 13.97 -6.61
CA SER A 131 -3.62 14.25 -5.22
C SER A 131 -3.31 12.97 -4.45
N ALA A 132 -4.07 11.87 -4.67
CA ALA A 132 -3.80 10.58 -4.07
C ALA A 132 -2.44 10.01 -4.53
N LEU A 133 -2.12 10.10 -5.81
CA LEU A 133 -0.83 9.65 -6.34
C LEU A 133 0.33 10.45 -5.76
N VAL A 134 0.22 11.77 -5.71
CA VAL A 134 1.23 12.67 -5.11
C VAL A 134 1.43 12.34 -3.63
N MET A 135 0.35 12.21 -2.85
CA MET A 135 0.44 11.89 -1.42
C MET A 135 1.06 10.51 -1.17
N THR A 136 0.74 9.53 -2.02
CA THR A 136 1.39 8.19 -1.95
C THR A 136 2.88 8.30 -2.24
N GLY A 137 3.27 9.06 -3.26
CA GLY A 137 4.69 9.30 -3.58
C GLY A 137 5.46 9.98 -2.45
N ILE A 138 4.88 11.02 -1.84
CA ILE A 138 5.46 11.71 -0.68
C ILE A 138 5.62 10.72 0.49
N GLY A 139 4.58 9.97 0.81
CA GLY A 139 4.61 8.96 1.87
C GLY A 139 5.69 7.90 1.63
N TYR A 140 5.85 7.45 0.39
CA TYR A 140 6.87 6.48 0.01
C TYR A 140 8.30 7.01 0.24
N VAL A 141 8.58 8.23 -0.19
CA VAL A 141 9.89 8.88 0.03
C VAL A 141 10.17 9.07 1.52
N VAL A 142 9.19 9.61 2.26
CA VAL A 142 9.33 9.81 3.72
C VAL A 142 9.53 8.49 4.45
N GLY A 143 8.80 7.44 4.07
CA GLY A 143 8.95 6.11 4.62
C GLY A 143 10.38 5.56 4.44
N HIS A 144 10.95 5.66 3.24
CA HIS A 144 12.33 5.24 2.98
C HIS A 144 13.37 6.05 3.79
N ILE A 145 13.21 7.36 3.88
CA ILE A 145 14.11 8.21 4.68
C ILE A 145 14.05 7.78 6.15
N ALA A 146 12.85 7.60 6.70
CA ALA A 146 12.67 7.20 8.09
C ALA A 146 13.29 5.84 8.40
N ILE A 147 13.14 4.85 7.51
CA ILE A 147 13.72 3.51 7.67
C ILE A 147 15.25 3.59 7.65
N ARG A 148 15.83 4.30 6.71
CA ARG A 148 17.29 4.47 6.61
C ARG A 148 17.85 5.14 7.87
N TRP A 149 17.19 6.18 8.35
CA TRP A 149 17.62 6.88 9.55
C TRP A 149 17.57 6.01 10.81
N ARG A 150 16.53 5.17 10.96
CA ARG A 150 16.43 4.20 12.06
C ARG A 150 17.57 3.19 12.01
N ARG A 151 17.88 2.62 10.85
CA ARG A 151 18.98 1.67 10.65
C ARG A 151 20.34 2.29 11.01
N SER A 152 20.62 3.53 10.57
CA SER A 152 21.87 4.21 10.88
C SER A 152 22.03 4.50 12.38
N LYS A 153 20.94 4.83 13.10
CA LYS A 153 20.98 5.00 14.54
C LYS A 153 21.21 3.68 15.30
N GLN A 154 20.64 2.60 14.83
CA GLN A 154 20.79 1.28 15.45
C GLN A 154 22.24 0.79 15.28
N SER A 155 22.81 0.86 14.10
CA SER A 155 24.21 0.51 13.83
C SER A 155 25.20 1.31 14.69
N ARG A 156 24.95 2.62 14.87
CA ARG A 156 25.79 3.46 15.77
C ARG A 156 25.69 3.09 17.24
N ARG A 157 24.52 2.58 17.70
CA ARG A 157 24.36 2.12 19.09
C ARG A 157 25.08 0.82 19.33
N GLU A 158 25.02 -0.12 18.39
CA GLU A 158 25.70 -1.41 18.46
C GLU A 158 27.22 -1.23 18.46
N GLN A 159 27.76 -0.31 17.65
CA GLN A 159 29.18 0.04 17.67
C GLN A 159 29.67 0.68 18.97
N LYS A 160 28.81 1.46 19.66
CA LYS A 160 29.14 2.08 20.95
C LYS A 160 28.94 1.16 22.15
N GLY A 161 28.13 0.11 22.03
CA GLY A 161 27.80 -0.82 23.10
C GLY A 161 28.69 -2.07 23.20
N ASN A 162 29.68 -2.24 22.30
CA ASN A 162 30.68 -3.31 22.34
C ASN A 162 32.08 -2.73 22.66
N PRO A 163 32.39 -2.40 23.91
CA PRO A 163 33.77 -2.12 24.33
C PRO A 163 34.56 -3.43 24.24
N ARG A 164 35.62 -3.43 23.46
CA ARG A 164 36.63 -4.51 23.43
C ARG A 164 37.29 -4.65 24.80
#